data_af9de918b514dc47fdc0bf7aeb69d914
#
_entry.id   af9de918b514dc47fdc0bf7aeb69d914
#
_cell.length_a   1.000
_cell.length_b   1.000
_cell.length_c   1.000
_cell.angle_alpha   90.00
_cell.angle_beta   90.00
_cell.angle_gamma   90.00
#
_symmetry.space_group_name_H-M   'P 1'
#
loop_
_entity.id
_entity.type
_entity.pdbx_description
1 polymer ?
#
loop_
_entity_poly.entity_id
_entity_poly.type
_entity_poly.pdbx_seq_one_letter_code
_entity_poly.pdbx_strand_id
1 'polypeptide(L)'
;MKKILLIALFTFCGIHNTSAQEGAFNLTVNIAGLNSDKGTLMVAIYNKEESFLKKQFKGNVVAINNQKSIAVFKDLPKGEYAVSFVHDENDNKKMDTNLFGIPKEDYGCSNNARGFMGPPKYNDAKFQLTGNKTIVIKI
;
A
#
# COMPACT_ATOMS: atom_id res chain seq x y z
N MET A 1 38.71 50.62 43.18
CA MET A 1 38.77 49.22 42.74
C MET A 1 37.49 48.89 42.00
N LYS A 2 37.55 48.88 40.66
CA LYS A 2 36.40 48.60 39.82
C LYS A 2 36.36 47.11 39.53
N LYS A 3 35.31 46.41 39.98
CA LYS A 3 35.09 44.99 39.68
C LYS A 3 34.42 44.89 38.31
N ILE A 4 35.12 44.33 37.31
CA ILE A 4 34.59 44.02 35.99
C ILE A 4 33.89 42.68 36.08
N LEU A 5 32.55 42.71 35.94
CA LEU A 5 31.73 41.51 35.87
C LEU A 5 31.71 41.00 34.40
N LEU A 6 32.40 39.91 34.15
CA LEU A 6 32.45 39.27 32.83
C LEU A 6 31.19 38.39 32.67
N ILE A 7 30.21 38.86 31.90
CA ILE A 7 29.02 38.09 31.56
C ILE A 7 29.38 37.18 30.35
N ALA A 8 29.57 35.89 30.60
CA ALA A 8 29.73 34.91 29.54
C ALA A 8 28.36 34.60 28.93
N LEU A 9 28.12 35.11 27.72
CA LEU A 9 26.93 34.83 26.94
C LEU A 9 27.09 33.43 26.32
N PHE A 10 26.48 32.41 26.94
CA PHE A 10 26.38 31.06 26.39
C PHE A 10 25.34 31.06 25.26
N THR A 11 25.78 31.15 24.01
CA THR A 11 24.93 30.94 22.87
C THR A 11 24.65 29.41 22.75
N PHE A 12 23.48 29.05 23.25
CA PHE A 12 22.93 27.69 23.08
C PHE A 12 22.52 27.53 21.61
N CYS A 13 23.45 26.99 20.79
CA CYS A 13 23.16 26.61 19.42
C CYS A 13 22.27 25.36 19.42
N GLY A 14 20.95 25.56 19.42
CA GLY A 14 19.97 24.47 19.31
C GLY A 14 20.15 23.76 17.98
N ILE A 15 20.62 22.52 18.03
CA ILE A 15 20.64 21.63 16.87
C ILE A 15 19.18 21.27 16.58
N HIS A 16 18.52 22.03 15.71
CA HIS A 16 17.25 21.62 15.13
C HIS A 16 17.53 20.45 14.19
N ASN A 17 17.28 19.24 14.64
CA ASN A 17 17.13 18.09 13.76
C ASN A 17 15.88 18.35 12.91
N THR A 18 16.04 19.00 11.77
CA THR A 18 15.05 18.98 10.71
C THR A 18 15.04 17.55 10.15
N SER A 19 14.14 16.71 10.70
CA SER A 19 13.73 15.51 9.98
C SER A 19 13.19 16.02 8.64
N ALA A 20 13.96 15.84 7.58
CA ALA A 20 13.45 16.00 6.24
C ALA A 20 12.23 15.08 6.15
N GLN A 21 11.04 15.65 6.06
CA GLN A 21 9.82 14.91 5.86
C GLN A 21 9.98 14.24 4.50
N GLU A 22 10.37 12.96 4.52
CA GLU A 22 10.44 12.17 3.29
C GLU A 22 9.12 12.32 2.57
N GLY A 23 9.16 12.76 1.32
CA GLY A 23 7.98 13.16 0.55
C GLY A 23 6.87 12.13 0.68
N ALA A 24 5.67 12.60 0.96
CA ALA A 24 4.48 11.79 0.98
C ALA A 24 3.93 11.70 -0.46
N PHE A 25 3.74 10.47 -0.95
CA PHE A 25 3.32 10.21 -2.31
C PHE A 25 1.96 9.54 -2.37
N ASN A 26 1.26 9.72 -3.48
CA ASN A 26 0.01 9.05 -3.74
C ASN A 26 0.23 7.87 -4.69
N LEU A 27 -0.37 6.73 -4.34
CA LEU A 27 -0.45 5.55 -5.18
C LEU A 27 -1.88 5.39 -5.67
N THR A 28 -2.07 5.40 -6.99
CA THR A 28 -3.33 5.07 -7.64
C THR A 28 -3.24 3.67 -8.21
N VAL A 29 -4.20 2.82 -7.86
CA VAL A 29 -4.31 1.45 -8.33
C VAL A 29 -5.54 1.32 -9.21
N ASN A 30 -5.34 1.13 -10.51
CA ASN A 30 -6.40 0.85 -11.47
C ASN A 30 -6.54 -0.66 -11.61
N ILE A 31 -7.73 -1.18 -11.40
CA ILE A 31 -8.04 -2.60 -11.51
C ILE A 31 -9.07 -2.77 -12.62
N ALA A 32 -8.84 -3.73 -13.52
CA ALA A 32 -9.69 -3.96 -14.67
C ALA A 32 -9.79 -5.45 -15.02
N GLY A 33 -10.89 -5.83 -15.69
CA GLY A 33 -11.14 -7.19 -16.11
C GLY A 33 -11.92 -8.02 -15.10
N LEU A 34 -12.60 -7.36 -14.15
CA LEU A 34 -13.46 -8.03 -13.17
C LEU A 34 -14.63 -8.73 -13.88
N ASN A 35 -15.06 -9.88 -13.35
CA ASN A 35 -16.14 -10.67 -13.94
C ASN A 35 -17.52 -10.06 -13.73
N SER A 36 -17.71 -9.23 -12.73
CA SER A 36 -18.98 -8.55 -12.43
C SER A 36 -18.78 -7.22 -11.72
N ASP A 37 -19.86 -6.44 -11.63
CA ASP A 37 -19.92 -5.19 -10.83
C ASP A 37 -20.51 -5.45 -9.42
N LYS A 38 -20.73 -6.70 -9.03
CA LYS A 38 -21.32 -7.07 -7.75
C LYS A 38 -20.31 -6.89 -6.63
N GLY A 39 -20.82 -6.55 -5.43
CA GLY A 39 -20.00 -6.44 -4.23
C GLY A 39 -19.00 -5.28 -4.28
N THR A 40 -17.84 -5.48 -3.67
CA THR A 40 -16.79 -4.48 -3.54
C THR A 40 -15.40 -5.06 -3.82
N LEU A 41 -14.43 -4.18 -4.07
CA LEU A 41 -13.03 -4.56 -4.10
C LEU A 41 -12.34 -4.19 -2.79
N MET A 42 -11.79 -5.18 -2.14
CA MET A 42 -10.88 -4.99 -1.00
C MET A 42 -9.46 -4.89 -1.52
N VAL A 43 -8.86 -3.70 -1.47
CA VAL A 43 -7.50 -3.44 -1.95
C VAL A 43 -6.58 -3.22 -0.77
N ALA A 44 -5.47 -3.95 -0.72
CA ALA A 44 -4.49 -3.87 0.35
C ALA A 44 -3.10 -3.55 -0.17
N ILE A 45 -2.35 -2.71 0.55
CA ILE A 45 -0.94 -2.46 0.29
C ILE A 45 -0.07 -3.00 1.43
N TYR A 46 1.11 -3.46 1.07
CA TYR A 46 2.10 -4.05 1.96
C TYR A 46 3.44 -3.39 1.74
N ASN A 47 4.19 -3.17 2.79
CA ASN A 47 5.51 -2.54 2.76
C ASN A 47 6.62 -3.44 3.35
N LYS A 48 6.31 -4.72 3.56
CA LYS A 48 7.26 -5.73 4.07
C LYS A 48 6.89 -7.11 3.55
N GLU A 49 7.91 -7.91 3.22
CA GLU A 49 7.73 -9.27 2.74
C GLU A 49 7.03 -10.18 3.77
N GLU A 50 7.39 -10.08 5.05
CA GLU A 50 6.85 -10.94 6.12
C GLU A 50 5.35 -10.74 6.32
N SER A 51 4.84 -9.54 5.99
CA SER A 51 3.43 -9.16 6.13
C SER A 51 2.61 -9.38 4.86
N PHE A 52 3.26 -9.67 3.73
CA PHE A 52 2.57 -9.80 2.44
C PHE A 52 1.49 -10.88 2.49
N LEU A 53 0.29 -10.51 2.03
CA LEU A 53 -0.94 -11.31 2.06
C LEU A 53 -1.39 -11.81 3.46
N LYS A 54 -0.80 -11.27 4.52
CA LYS A 54 -1.15 -11.64 5.92
C LYS A 54 -1.65 -10.44 6.71
N LYS A 55 -0.88 -9.33 6.71
CA LYS A 55 -1.20 -8.12 7.47
C LYS A 55 -0.93 -6.90 6.62
N GLN A 56 -1.97 -6.25 6.15
CA GLN A 56 -1.85 -5.05 5.34
C GLN A 56 -1.22 -3.86 6.09
N PHE A 57 -0.46 -3.06 5.39
CA PHE A 57 0.01 -1.75 5.87
C PHE A 57 -1.12 -0.72 5.84
N LYS A 58 -1.83 -0.64 4.71
CA LYS A 58 -3.10 0.11 4.57
C LYS A 58 -4.06 -0.70 3.69
N GLY A 59 -5.35 -0.52 3.91
CA GLY A 59 -6.42 -1.11 3.12
C GLY A 59 -7.42 -0.05 2.64
N ASN A 60 -8.09 -0.35 1.55
CA ASN A 60 -9.19 0.44 1.00
C ASN A 60 -10.25 -0.48 0.45
N VAL A 61 -11.53 -0.13 0.63
CA VAL A 61 -12.66 -0.84 0.04
C VAL A 61 -13.31 0.11 -0.95
N VAL A 62 -13.39 -0.30 -2.20
CA VAL A 62 -13.83 0.56 -3.30
C VAL A 62 -14.93 -0.10 -4.12
N ALA A 63 -15.83 0.72 -4.66
CA ALA A 63 -16.89 0.26 -5.54
C ALA A 63 -16.34 -0.14 -6.91
N ILE A 64 -17.10 -1.00 -7.59
CA ILE A 64 -16.82 -1.47 -8.93
C ILE A 64 -17.78 -0.76 -9.89
N ASN A 65 -17.29 -0.39 -11.05
CA ASN A 65 -18.09 0.22 -12.11
C ASN A 65 -17.55 -0.22 -13.49
N ASN A 66 -18.42 -0.78 -14.31
CA ASN A 66 -18.06 -1.32 -15.64
C ASN A 66 -16.84 -2.27 -15.57
N GLN A 67 -16.85 -3.20 -14.61
CA GLN A 67 -15.80 -4.21 -14.41
C GLN A 67 -14.42 -3.62 -14.14
N LYS A 68 -14.40 -2.40 -13.56
CA LYS A 68 -13.19 -1.65 -13.20
C LYS A 68 -13.34 -1.01 -11.85
N SER A 69 -12.22 -0.69 -11.24
CA SER A 69 -12.19 0.07 -10.00
C SER A 69 -10.89 0.86 -9.87
N ILE A 70 -10.91 1.88 -9.03
CA ILE A 70 -9.77 2.73 -8.74
C ILE A 70 -9.65 2.85 -7.22
N ALA A 71 -8.52 2.42 -6.68
CA ALA A 71 -8.17 2.65 -5.29
C ALA A 71 -7.04 3.68 -5.20
N VAL A 72 -7.16 4.65 -4.29
CA VAL A 72 -6.14 5.68 -4.07
C VAL A 72 -5.66 5.59 -2.64
N PHE A 73 -4.35 5.47 -2.46
CA PHE A 73 -3.66 5.53 -1.18
C PHE A 73 -2.85 6.82 -1.13
N LYS A 74 -3.18 7.69 -0.19
CA LYS A 74 -2.54 9.00 -0.03
C LYS A 74 -1.47 8.97 1.05
N ASP A 75 -0.54 9.92 0.96
CA ASP A 75 0.45 10.21 1.98
C ASP A 75 1.30 8.99 2.36
N LEU A 76 1.76 8.25 1.34
CA LEU A 76 2.65 7.12 1.53
C LEU A 76 4.10 7.60 1.58
N PRO A 77 4.91 7.15 2.55
CA PRO A 77 6.34 7.37 2.52
C PRO A 77 6.99 6.78 1.27
N LYS A 78 8.11 7.35 0.85
CA LYS A 78 8.99 6.70 -0.13
C LYS A 78 9.35 5.29 0.36
N GLY A 79 9.28 4.30 -0.51
CA GLY A 79 9.62 2.93 -0.11
C GLY A 79 9.21 1.88 -1.12
N GLU A 80 9.40 0.63 -0.73
CA GLU A 80 8.99 -0.55 -1.49
C GLU A 80 7.60 -0.99 -1.03
N TYR A 81 6.74 -1.27 -1.99
CA TYR A 81 5.36 -1.68 -1.75
C TYR A 81 4.95 -2.81 -2.68
N ALA A 82 3.99 -3.61 -2.23
CA ALA A 82 3.22 -4.52 -3.05
C ALA A 82 1.73 -4.25 -2.82
N VAL A 83 0.90 -4.56 -3.80
CA VAL A 83 -0.56 -4.43 -3.75
C VAL A 83 -1.18 -5.80 -3.97
N SER A 84 -2.27 -6.09 -3.25
CA SER A 84 -3.20 -7.14 -3.61
C SER A 84 -4.63 -6.61 -3.58
N PHE A 85 -5.52 -7.28 -4.30
CA PHE A 85 -6.95 -7.07 -4.16
C PHE A 85 -7.71 -8.39 -4.17
N VAL A 86 -8.91 -8.35 -3.59
CA VAL A 86 -9.91 -9.41 -3.64
C VAL A 86 -11.23 -8.79 -4.08
N HIS A 87 -11.91 -9.41 -5.03
CA HIS A 87 -13.25 -9.04 -5.45
C HIS A 87 -14.27 -9.76 -4.57
N ASP A 88 -14.70 -9.11 -3.51
CA ASP A 88 -15.69 -9.61 -2.57
C ASP A 88 -17.11 -9.43 -3.14
N GLU A 89 -17.57 -10.43 -3.90
CA GLU A 89 -18.86 -10.37 -4.61
C GLU A 89 -20.07 -10.44 -3.70
N ASN A 90 -19.92 -11.02 -2.50
CA ASN A 90 -21.00 -11.20 -1.54
C ASN A 90 -20.93 -10.28 -0.33
N ASP A 91 -19.96 -9.36 -0.29
CA ASP A 91 -19.70 -8.37 0.76
C ASP A 91 -19.51 -8.99 2.16
N ASN A 92 -18.95 -10.21 2.22
CA ASN A 92 -18.68 -10.89 3.48
C ASN A 92 -17.35 -10.48 4.13
N LYS A 93 -16.56 -9.63 3.46
CA LYS A 93 -15.26 -9.09 3.89
C LYS A 93 -14.16 -10.15 4.07
N LYS A 94 -14.27 -11.22 3.33
CA LYS A 94 -13.32 -12.34 3.31
C LYS A 94 -13.13 -12.82 1.88
N MET A 95 -11.97 -13.43 1.61
CA MET A 95 -11.79 -14.18 0.38
C MET A 95 -12.47 -15.54 0.53
N ASP A 96 -13.44 -15.82 -0.31
CA ASP A 96 -14.09 -17.12 -0.34
C ASP A 96 -13.21 -18.15 -1.03
N THR A 97 -13.12 -19.33 -0.42
CA THR A 97 -12.34 -20.44 -0.94
C THR A 97 -13.20 -21.72 -1.01
N ASN A 98 -12.78 -22.66 -1.84
CA ASN A 98 -13.35 -24.00 -1.82
C ASN A 98 -12.76 -24.86 -0.67
N LEU A 99 -13.18 -26.10 -0.57
CA LEU A 99 -12.71 -27.06 0.44
C LEU A 99 -11.18 -27.32 0.39
N PHE A 100 -10.54 -27.01 -0.72
CA PHE A 100 -9.09 -27.19 -0.93
C PHE A 100 -8.31 -25.87 -0.73
N GLY A 101 -8.98 -24.78 -0.27
CA GLY A 101 -8.36 -23.47 -0.08
C GLY A 101 -8.12 -22.68 -1.37
N ILE A 102 -8.70 -23.12 -2.50
CA ILE A 102 -8.59 -22.41 -3.78
C ILE A 102 -9.59 -21.26 -3.78
N PRO A 103 -9.16 -20.00 -4.09
CA PRO A 103 -10.04 -18.86 -4.19
C PRO A 103 -11.19 -19.09 -5.18
N LYS A 104 -12.40 -18.70 -4.79
CA LYS A 104 -13.60 -18.67 -5.64
C LYS A 104 -13.84 -17.30 -6.23
N GLU A 105 -13.28 -16.27 -5.60
CA GLU A 105 -13.40 -14.88 -5.98
C GLU A 105 -12.17 -14.42 -6.76
N ASP A 106 -12.37 -13.45 -7.64
CA ASP A 106 -11.27 -12.86 -8.39
C ASP A 106 -10.29 -12.14 -7.43
N TYR A 107 -9.02 -12.31 -7.69
CA TYR A 107 -7.94 -11.67 -6.95
C TYR A 107 -6.77 -11.36 -7.87
N GLY A 108 -5.93 -10.45 -7.43
CA GLY A 108 -4.72 -10.11 -8.17
C GLY A 108 -3.72 -9.34 -7.32
N CYS A 109 -2.51 -9.24 -7.86
CA CYS A 109 -1.42 -8.51 -7.24
C CYS A 109 -0.76 -7.55 -8.22
N SER A 110 -0.07 -6.53 -7.70
CA SER A 110 0.77 -5.64 -8.49
C SER A 110 1.73 -6.41 -9.38
N ASN A 111 2.16 -5.80 -10.48
CA ASN A 111 2.94 -6.42 -11.55
C ASN A 111 2.25 -7.62 -12.23
N ASN A 112 0.95 -7.81 -12.01
CA ASN A 112 0.20 -9.02 -12.40
C ASN A 112 0.87 -10.31 -11.90
N ALA A 113 1.52 -10.24 -10.73
CA ALA A 113 2.21 -11.37 -10.13
C ALA A 113 1.23 -12.51 -9.85
N ARG A 114 1.64 -13.72 -10.22
CA ARG A 114 0.87 -14.96 -10.04
C ARG A 114 1.72 -15.99 -9.31
N GLY A 115 1.09 -16.78 -8.45
CA GLY A 115 1.73 -17.90 -7.81
C GLY A 115 1.60 -19.17 -8.67
N PHE A 116 2.58 -20.05 -8.54
CA PHE A 116 2.49 -21.42 -9.03
C PHE A 116 2.16 -22.35 -7.86
N MET A 117 1.00 -23.01 -7.90
CA MET A 117 0.50 -23.88 -6.82
C MET A 117 0.42 -23.22 -5.44
N GLY A 118 0.20 -21.89 -5.41
CA GLY A 118 0.11 -21.11 -4.18
C GLY A 118 0.02 -19.61 -4.46
N PRO A 119 0.04 -18.76 -3.44
CA PRO A 119 -0.05 -17.31 -3.61
C PRO A 119 1.21 -16.76 -4.30
N PRO A 120 1.10 -15.58 -4.95
CA PRO A 120 2.27 -14.86 -5.48
C PRO A 120 3.30 -14.57 -4.41
N LYS A 121 4.58 -14.47 -4.80
CA LYS A 121 5.64 -14.04 -3.90
C LYS A 121 5.71 -12.52 -3.84
N TYR A 122 6.13 -11.98 -2.70
CA TYR A 122 6.33 -10.54 -2.53
C TYR A 122 7.30 -9.97 -3.57
N ASN A 123 8.39 -10.66 -3.84
CA ASN A 123 9.40 -10.24 -4.81
C ASN A 123 8.87 -10.08 -6.24
N ASP A 124 7.82 -10.81 -6.61
CA ASP A 124 7.19 -10.71 -7.93
C ASP A 124 6.19 -9.55 -8.00
N ALA A 125 5.57 -9.20 -6.85
CA ALA A 125 4.55 -8.16 -6.75
C ALA A 125 5.11 -6.77 -6.39
N LYS A 126 6.28 -6.68 -5.79
CA LYS A 126 6.84 -5.44 -5.25
C LYS A 126 7.25 -4.43 -6.31
N PHE A 127 7.15 -3.15 -5.96
CA PHE A 127 7.63 -2.02 -6.77
C PHE A 127 8.13 -0.89 -5.86
N GLN A 128 8.91 0.02 -6.43
CA GLN A 128 9.39 1.21 -5.73
C GLN A 128 8.41 2.36 -5.91
N LEU A 129 8.08 3.04 -4.81
CA LEU A 129 7.34 4.30 -4.76
C LEU A 129 8.32 5.43 -4.41
N THR A 130 8.74 6.19 -5.42
CA THR A 130 9.69 7.31 -5.28
C THR A 130 9.08 8.64 -5.70
N GLY A 131 7.80 8.64 -6.03
CA GLY A 131 6.96 9.76 -6.48
C GLY A 131 5.52 9.30 -6.56
N ASN A 132 4.59 10.21 -6.91
CA ASN A 132 3.21 9.80 -7.22
C ASN A 132 3.23 8.76 -8.34
N LYS A 133 2.50 7.67 -8.14
CA LYS A 133 2.54 6.53 -9.05
C LYS A 133 1.13 5.99 -9.34
N THR A 134 0.94 5.60 -10.58
CA THR A 134 -0.25 4.84 -10.99
C THR A 134 0.19 3.47 -11.47
N ILE A 135 -0.44 2.43 -10.96
CA ILE A 135 -0.26 1.05 -11.41
C ILE A 135 -1.57 0.50 -11.95
N VAL A 136 -1.47 -0.48 -12.83
CA VAL A 136 -2.63 -1.19 -13.41
C VAL A 136 -2.49 -2.67 -13.09
N ILE A 137 -3.56 -3.26 -12.56
CA ILE A 137 -3.66 -4.70 -12.34
C ILE A 137 -4.80 -5.21 -13.22
N LYS A 138 -4.54 -6.25 -14.00
CA LYS A 138 -5.52 -6.90 -14.87
C LYS A 138 -5.74 -8.34 -14.44
N ILE A 139 -6.99 -8.78 -14.48
CA ILE A 139 -7.37 -10.19 -14.27
C ILE A 139 -7.36 -10.91 -15.61
#